data_d7af950e7ddcdd342efab43d48c23b85
#
_entry.id   d7af950e7ddcdd342efab43d48c23b85
#
_cell.length_a   1.000
_cell.length_b   1.000
_cell.length_c   1.000
_cell.angle_alpha   90.00
_cell.angle_beta   90.00
_cell.angle_gamma   90.00
#
_symmetry.space_group_name_H-M   'P 1'
#
loop_
_entity.id
_entity.type
_entity.pdbx_description
1 polymer ?
#
loop_
_entity_poly.entity_id
_entity_poly.type
_entity_poly.pdbx_seq_one_letter_code
_entity_poly.pdbx_strand_id
1 'polypeptide(L)'
;TSSRTATVTYTTSTQFGHSHTMTFTFQQNGQAADTTPNQFTFTDSSDAALNTTFNSNVTISGINTAVTAVYSGDSNGSFSTDNSTFNQSNKTVNNGDVIYLRLPSAGTNSTARTATITIGTISDSMTVTTVAGSDTTPNAFSFTGVTGADTLSIYTDTVTITGINTGVTATLTTSDAASFKVNNGSFSTASKTVVNNDTITVRIATTSDSFTLHQATISVGGVSDTFQVSTGSSGGFEP
;
A
#
# COMPACT_ATOMS: atom_id res chain seq x y z
N THR A 1 -39.58 -13.19 19.03
CA THR A 1 -39.75 -13.97 20.27
C THR A 1 -41.09 -13.66 20.89
N SER A 2 -41.94 -14.65 21.04
CA SER A 2 -43.30 -14.50 21.63
C SER A 2 -43.22 -14.31 23.15
N SER A 3 -44.04 -13.42 23.70
CA SER A 3 -44.25 -13.35 25.14
C SER A 3 -44.90 -14.65 25.63
N ARG A 4 -44.55 -15.06 26.84
CA ARG A 4 -45.17 -16.20 27.52
C ARG A 4 -45.96 -15.70 28.69
N THR A 5 -47.19 -16.22 28.84
CA THR A 5 -48.03 -15.93 29.96
C THR A 5 -48.28 -17.23 30.73
N ALA A 6 -48.05 -17.21 32.03
CA ALA A 6 -48.42 -18.27 32.94
C ALA A 6 -49.45 -17.74 33.95
N THR A 7 -50.52 -18.47 34.16
CA THR A 7 -51.56 -18.13 35.15
C THR A 7 -51.57 -19.18 36.24
N VAL A 8 -51.45 -18.75 37.49
CA VAL A 8 -51.56 -19.61 38.64
C VAL A 8 -52.83 -19.22 39.36
N THR A 9 -53.76 -20.14 39.52
CA THR A 9 -55.01 -19.95 40.25
C THR A 9 -54.92 -20.72 41.54
N TYR A 10 -55.16 -20.04 42.67
CA TYR A 10 -55.21 -20.63 43.99
C TYR A 10 -56.62 -20.48 44.50
N THR A 11 -57.25 -21.58 44.84
CA THR A 11 -58.62 -21.59 45.40
C THR A 11 -58.60 -22.16 46.82
N THR A 12 -59.12 -21.43 47.77
CA THR A 12 -59.34 -21.89 49.17
C THR A 12 -60.81 -22.07 49.42
N SER A 13 -61.19 -23.12 50.08
CA SER A 13 -62.57 -23.30 50.64
C SER A 13 -62.54 -23.20 52.16
N THR A 14 -63.50 -22.52 52.73
CA THR A 14 -63.73 -22.44 54.19
C THR A 14 -64.63 -23.56 54.60
N GLN A 15 -64.66 -23.91 55.95
CA GLN A 15 -65.50 -24.92 56.54
C GLN A 15 -67.03 -24.61 56.44
N PHE A 16 -67.37 -23.39 56.04
CA PHE A 16 -68.76 -22.92 55.82
C PHE A 16 -69.10 -22.80 54.31
N GLY A 17 -68.33 -23.43 53.37
CA GLY A 17 -68.67 -23.51 51.96
C GLY A 17 -68.38 -22.27 51.15
N HIS A 18 -67.65 -21.30 51.68
CA HIS A 18 -67.19 -20.14 50.90
C HIS A 18 -65.88 -20.46 50.26
N SER A 19 -65.75 -20.26 48.96
CA SER A 19 -64.51 -20.37 48.22
C SER A 19 -63.95 -19.00 47.77
N HIS A 20 -62.70 -18.79 48.00
CA HIS A 20 -61.96 -17.63 47.47
C HIS A 20 -60.95 -18.10 46.44
N THR A 21 -60.98 -17.47 45.22
CA THR A 21 -60.05 -17.74 44.16
C THR A 21 -59.18 -16.50 43.93
N MET A 22 -57.90 -16.69 44.00
CA MET A 22 -56.86 -15.70 43.57
C MET A 22 -56.22 -16.16 42.36
N THR A 23 -56.10 -15.31 41.33
CA THR A 23 -55.41 -15.58 40.06
C THR A 23 -54.24 -14.65 39.94
N PHE A 24 -53.06 -15.22 39.75
CA PHE A 24 -51.82 -14.50 39.47
C PHE A 24 -51.41 -14.77 38.02
N THR A 25 -51.29 -13.70 37.25
CA THR A 25 -50.79 -13.79 35.87
C THR A 25 -49.36 -13.27 35.79
N PHE A 26 -48.45 -14.11 35.38
CA PHE A 26 -47.06 -13.74 35.14
C PHE A 26 -46.85 -13.62 33.63
N GLN A 27 -46.42 -12.46 33.17
CA GLN A 27 -46.09 -12.23 31.76
C GLN A 27 -44.59 -12.05 31.64
N GLN A 28 -43.95 -12.93 30.90
CA GLN A 28 -42.56 -12.78 30.46
C GLN A 28 -42.58 -12.18 29.06
N ASN A 29 -42.14 -10.96 28.92
CA ASN A 29 -41.93 -10.36 27.59
C ASN A 29 -40.77 -11.05 26.88
N GLY A 30 -40.94 -11.38 25.61
CA GLY A 30 -39.86 -11.85 24.78
C GLY A 30 -38.82 -10.73 24.61
N GLN A 31 -37.55 -11.11 24.56
CA GLN A 31 -36.50 -10.15 24.21
C GLN A 31 -36.75 -9.59 22.80
N ALA A 32 -36.62 -8.29 22.61
CA ALA A 32 -36.69 -7.68 21.29
C ALA A 32 -35.57 -8.27 20.34
N ALA A 33 -35.92 -8.42 19.08
CA ALA A 33 -34.95 -8.87 18.09
C ALA A 33 -33.88 -7.80 17.94
N ASP A 34 -32.62 -8.21 18.12
CA ASP A 34 -31.43 -7.40 17.82
C ASP A 34 -30.76 -7.95 16.57
N THR A 35 -30.75 -7.16 15.52
CA THR A 35 -30.19 -7.49 14.20
C THR A 35 -28.95 -6.66 13.88
N THR A 36 -28.49 -5.83 14.83
CA THR A 36 -27.34 -4.94 14.64
C THR A 36 -26.11 -5.55 15.29
N PRO A 37 -25.17 -6.10 14.53
CA PRO A 37 -23.96 -6.67 15.12
C PRO A 37 -23.06 -5.57 15.70
N ASN A 38 -22.20 -5.97 16.62
CA ASN A 38 -21.07 -5.15 17.01
C ASN A 38 -20.19 -4.86 15.78
N GLN A 39 -19.44 -3.75 15.82
CA GLN A 39 -18.47 -3.42 14.77
C GLN A 39 -17.47 -4.58 14.63
N PHE A 40 -17.20 -4.96 13.40
CA PHE A 40 -16.19 -5.94 13.02
C PHE A 40 -15.23 -5.32 12.01
N THR A 41 -14.03 -5.88 11.88
CA THR A 41 -13.00 -5.33 10.98
C THR A 41 -12.23 -6.44 10.27
N PHE A 42 -12.19 -6.38 8.94
CA PHE A 42 -11.32 -7.18 8.10
C PHE A 42 -9.93 -6.54 8.00
N THR A 43 -8.91 -7.36 7.78
CA THR A 43 -7.54 -6.88 7.64
C THR A 43 -7.24 -6.54 6.19
N ASP A 44 -6.80 -5.31 5.94
CA ASP A 44 -6.29 -4.87 4.64
C ASP A 44 -4.87 -5.41 4.37
N SER A 45 -4.46 -5.38 3.10
CA SER A 45 -3.10 -5.74 2.69
C SER A 45 -2.55 -4.71 1.70
N SER A 46 -1.35 -4.20 1.97
CA SER A 46 -0.56 -3.38 1.05
C SER A 46 0.62 -4.20 0.49
N ASP A 47 1.22 -3.70 -0.56
CA ASP A 47 2.37 -4.32 -1.25
C ASP A 47 2.17 -5.80 -1.59
N ALA A 48 0.93 -6.16 -1.88
CA ALA A 48 0.54 -7.52 -2.21
C ALA A 48 1.21 -8.00 -3.52
N ALA A 49 1.70 -9.23 -3.52
CA ALA A 49 2.12 -9.87 -4.76
C ALA A 49 0.95 -9.97 -5.74
N LEU A 50 1.23 -9.89 -7.05
CA LEU A 50 0.21 -9.95 -8.10
C LEU A 50 -0.47 -11.32 -8.12
N ASN A 51 -1.76 -11.37 -8.47
CA ASN A 51 -2.55 -12.60 -8.64
C ASN A 51 -2.49 -13.55 -7.43
N THR A 52 -2.39 -13.02 -6.23
CA THR A 52 -2.32 -13.79 -4.97
C THR A 52 -3.62 -13.62 -4.18
N THR A 53 -4.17 -14.72 -3.65
CA THR A 53 -5.40 -14.67 -2.86
C THR A 53 -5.09 -14.34 -1.40
N PHE A 54 -5.74 -13.31 -0.90
CA PHE A 54 -5.70 -12.87 0.49
C PHE A 54 -6.97 -13.30 1.21
N ASN A 55 -6.84 -13.60 2.50
CA ASN A 55 -7.93 -14.06 3.33
C ASN A 55 -7.96 -13.24 4.62
N SER A 56 -9.17 -12.89 5.06
CA SER A 56 -9.43 -12.31 6.37
C SER A 56 -10.67 -12.94 6.97
N ASN A 57 -10.81 -12.94 8.28
CA ASN A 57 -12.00 -13.48 8.92
C ASN A 57 -12.40 -12.64 10.13
N VAL A 58 -13.69 -12.65 10.45
CA VAL A 58 -14.26 -11.96 11.60
C VAL A 58 -15.32 -12.83 12.26
N THR A 59 -15.44 -12.73 13.59
CA THR A 59 -16.52 -13.36 14.35
C THR A 59 -17.64 -12.36 14.58
N ILE A 60 -18.87 -12.73 14.22
CA ILE A 60 -20.05 -11.88 14.39
C ILE A 60 -20.55 -11.98 15.81
N SER A 61 -20.79 -10.82 16.44
CA SER A 61 -21.32 -10.73 17.80
C SER A 61 -22.32 -9.58 17.93
N GLY A 62 -23.08 -9.56 19.03
CA GLY A 62 -24.01 -8.47 19.33
C GLY A 62 -25.44 -8.67 18.81
N ILE A 63 -25.73 -9.73 18.07
CA ILE A 63 -27.08 -10.03 17.57
C ILE A 63 -27.71 -11.18 18.35
N ASN A 64 -29.06 -11.18 18.48
CA ASN A 64 -29.81 -12.24 19.13
C ASN A 64 -30.80 -12.95 18.20
N THR A 65 -30.79 -12.57 16.93
CA THR A 65 -31.56 -13.19 15.85
C THR A 65 -30.72 -13.26 14.57
N ALA A 66 -31.05 -14.20 13.70
CA ALA A 66 -30.35 -14.39 12.45
C ALA A 66 -30.48 -13.14 11.53
N VAL A 67 -29.38 -12.75 10.89
CA VAL A 67 -29.29 -11.60 9.99
C VAL A 67 -28.65 -12.02 8.67
N THR A 68 -28.98 -11.34 7.59
CA THR A 68 -28.37 -11.58 6.29
C THR A 68 -27.03 -10.83 6.18
N ALA A 69 -25.97 -11.56 5.83
CA ALA A 69 -24.71 -11.01 5.37
C ALA A 69 -24.74 -10.85 3.83
N VAL A 70 -24.38 -9.67 3.36
CA VAL A 70 -24.41 -9.28 1.95
C VAL A 70 -22.99 -8.93 1.51
N TYR A 71 -22.57 -9.48 0.36
CA TYR A 71 -21.32 -9.14 -0.30
C TYR A 71 -21.52 -8.00 -1.30
N SER A 72 -20.55 -7.09 -1.39
CA SER A 72 -20.40 -6.11 -2.47
C SER A 72 -18.93 -5.82 -2.75
N GLY A 73 -18.63 -5.25 -3.92
CA GLY A 73 -17.27 -4.88 -4.30
C GLY A 73 -16.72 -5.68 -5.48
N ASP A 74 -15.43 -5.99 -5.48
CA ASP A 74 -14.74 -6.66 -6.60
C ASP A 74 -15.34 -8.02 -6.92
N SER A 75 -15.61 -8.27 -8.22
CA SER A 75 -16.23 -9.50 -8.72
C SER A 75 -15.39 -10.77 -8.52
N ASN A 76 -14.09 -10.63 -8.24
CA ASN A 76 -13.21 -11.77 -7.95
C ASN A 76 -13.18 -12.14 -6.45
N GLY A 77 -13.74 -11.28 -5.58
CA GLY A 77 -13.87 -11.58 -4.17
C GLY A 77 -15.01 -12.56 -3.90
N SER A 78 -14.98 -13.20 -2.75
CA SER A 78 -16.01 -14.13 -2.30
C SER A 78 -15.94 -14.32 -0.79
N PHE A 79 -17.03 -14.79 -0.18
CA PHE A 79 -17.04 -15.06 1.25
C PHE A 79 -17.74 -16.37 1.60
N SER A 80 -17.46 -16.87 2.77
CA SER A 80 -17.96 -18.13 3.31
C SER A 80 -18.28 -17.99 4.80
N THR A 81 -19.22 -18.81 5.31
CA THR A 81 -19.50 -19.00 6.73
C THR A 81 -19.01 -20.36 7.25
N ASP A 82 -18.55 -21.25 6.36
CA ASP A 82 -18.09 -22.60 6.67
C ASP A 82 -16.59 -22.82 6.31
N ASN A 83 -15.90 -21.78 5.83
CA ASN A 83 -14.53 -21.82 5.33
C ASN A 83 -14.30 -22.83 4.18
N SER A 84 -15.34 -23.26 3.48
CA SER A 84 -15.25 -24.21 2.38
C SER A 84 -15.94 -23.73 1.12
N THR A 85 -17.20 -23.29 1.22
CA THR A 85 -18.01 -22.86 0.09
C THR A 85 -17.98 -21.34 -0.06
N PHE A 86 -17.08 -20.84 -0.92
CA PHE A 86 -16.92 -19.42 -1.20
C PHE A 86 -17.71 -18.98 -2.42
N ASN A 87 -18.56 -17.96 -2.26
CA ASN A 87 -19.31 -17.29 -3.34
C ASN A 87 -19.75 -15.89 -2.91
N GLN A 88 -20.50 -15.18 -3.75
CA GLN A 88 -21.01 -13.82 -3.45
C GLN A 88 -22.50 -13.82 -3.06
N SER A 89 -23.12 -14.99 -2.96
CA SER A 89 -24.54 -15.09 -2.55
C SER A 89 -24.71 -14.70 -1.10
N ASN A 90 -25.81 -14.03 -0.79
CA ASN A 90 -26.19 -13.70 0.58
C ASN A 90 -26.21 -14.94 1.46
N LYS A 91 -25.78 -14.78 2.70
CA LYS A 91 -25.72 -15.84 3.71
C LYS A 91 -26.42 -15.40 4.99
N THR A 92 -27.08 -16.31 5.66
CA THR A 92 -27.64 -16.07 7.01
C THR A 92 -26.55 -16.31 8.04
N VAL A 93 -26.41 -15.37 8.97
CA VAL A 93 -25.45 -15.43 10.08
C VAL A 93 -26.13 -15.24 11.42
N ASN A 94 -25.60 -15.90 12.44
CA ASN A 94 -26.02 -15.86 13.83
C ASN A 94 -24.89 -15.29 14.69
N ASN A 95 -25.20 -15.00 15.93
CA ASN A 95 -24.18 -14.63 16.91
C ASN A 95 -23.18 -15.76 17.12
N GLY A 96 -21.88 -15.45 17.00
CA GLY A 96 -20.79 -16.42 17.10
C GLY A 96 -20.33 -17.00 15.77
N ASP A 97 -21.07 -16.80 14.68
CA ASP A 97 -20.63 -17.27 13.33
C ASP A 97 -19.38 -16.52 12.88
N VAL A 98 -18.53 -17.22 12.13
CA VAL A 98 -17.33 -16.64 11.52
C VAL A 98 -17.57 -16.41 10.04
N ILE A 99 -17.27 -15.21 9.58
CA ILE A 99 -17.20 -14.88 8.15
C ILE A 99 -15.76 -14.93 7.69
N TYR A 100 -15.52 -15.70 6.65
CA TYR A 100 -14.25 -15.82 5.93
C TYR A 100 -14.38 -15.07 4.61
N LEU A 101 -13.58 -14.01 4.42
CA LEU A 101 -13.55 -13.20 3.22
C LEU A 101 -12.28 -13.52 2.42
N ARG A 102 -12.43 -13.71 1.10
CA ARG A 102 -11.33 -13.93 0.15
C ARG A 102 -11.35 -12.85 -0.91
N LEU A 103 -10.18 -12.30 -1.21
CA LEU A 103 -10.00 -11.32 -2.27
C LEU A 103 -8.65 -11.55 -2.97
N PRO A 104 -8.64 -12.00 -4.24
CA PRO A 104 -7.42 -12.03 -5.03
C PRO A 104 -6.93 -10.63 -5.34
N SER A 105 -5.62 -10.40 -5.20
CA SER A 105 -4.98 -9.17 -5.65
C SER A 105 -5.07 -9.00 -7.16
N ALA A 106 -4.87 -7.81 -7.66
CA ALA A 106 -4.86 -7.53 -9.09
C ALA A 106 -3.65 -8.19 -9.80
N GLY A 107 -3.77 -8.38 -11.11
CA GLY A 107 -2.67 -8.81 -11.97
C GLY A 107 -1.77 -7.66 -12.45
N THR A 108 -2.04 -6.43 -12.00
CA THR A 108 -1.29 -5.22 -12.32
C THR A 108 -0.80 -4.54 -11.05
N ASN A 109 0.34 -3.87 -11.14
CA ASN A 109 0.94 -3.16 -10.01
C ASN A 109 0.10 -1.93 -9.59
N SER A 110 0.32 -1.43 -8.38
CA SER A 110 -0.32 -0.23 -7.82
C SER A 110 -1.85 -0.23 -7.96
N THR A 111 -2.47 -1.40 -7.89
CA THR A 111 -3.90 -1.58 -8.12
C THR A 111 -4.57 -2.09 -6.85
N ALA A 112 -5.57 -1.36 -6.38
CA ALA A 112 -6.39 -1.77 -5.25
C ALA A 112 -7.63 -2.52 -5.72
N ARG A 113 -8.02 -3.56 -4.97
CA ARG A 113 -9.31 -4.22 -5.02
C ARG A 113 -9.94 -4.17 -3.65
N THR A 114 -11.25 -4.04 -3.58
CA THR A 114 -11.98 -3.93 -2.31
C THR A 114 -13.18 -4.87 -2.32
N ALA A 115 -13.35 -5.60 -1.24
CA ALA A 115 -14.50 -6.47 -0.98
C ALA A 115 -15.13 -6.04 0.35
N THR A 116 -16.45 -5.84 0.36
CA THR A 116 -17.22 -5.34 1.49
C THR A 116 -18.25 -6.38 1.94
N ILE A 117 -18.36 -6.59 3.24
CA ILE A 117 -19.44 -7.35 3.86
C ILE A 117 -20.32 -6.41 4.68
N THR A 118 -21.62 -6.49 4.46
CA THR A 118 -22.64 -5.74 5.21
C THR A 118 -23.53 -6.73 5.96
N ILE A 119 -23.74 -6.50 7.26
CA ILE A 119 -24.63 -7.30 8.13
C ILE A 119 -25.53 -6.34 8.90
N GLY A 120 -26.83 -6.38 8.63
CA GLY A 120 -27.74 -5.38 9.18
C GLY A 120 -27.36 -3.98 8.67
N THR A 121 -26.97 -3.11 9.62
CA THR A 121 -26.51 -1.73 9.32
C THR A 121 -25.00 -1.56 9.41
N ILE A 122 -24.26 -2.59 9.79
CA ILE A 122 -22.81 -2.54 9.97
C ILE A 122 -22.13 -3.14 8.76
N SER A 123 -21.12 -2.45 8.26
CA SER A 123 -20.30 -2.93 7.15
C SER A 123 -18.81 -2.70 7.42
N ASP A 124 -17.99 -3.56 6.83
CA ASP A 124 -16.56 -3.37 6.76
C ASP A 124 -15.99 -3.97 5.47
N SER A 125 -14.82 -3.49 5.08
CA SER A 125 -14.19 -3.82 3.80
C SER A 125 -12.78 -4.35 4.02
N MET A 126 -12.41 -5.33 3.20
CA MET A 126 -11.02 -5.72 2.99
C MET A 126 -10.51 -5.11 1.69
N THR A 127 -9.44 -4.33 1.76
CA THR A 127 -8.75 -3.77 0.59
C THR A 127 -7.39 -4.44 0.42
N VAL A 128 -7.09 -4.89 -0.80
CA VAL A 128 -5.80 -5.47 -1.17
C VAL A 128 -5.19 -4.62 -2.28
N THR A 129 -4.07 -3.97 -1.97
CA THR A 129 -3.33 -3.12 -2.92
C THR A 129 -2.03 -3.81 -3.31
N THR A 130 -1.81 -3.97 -4.61
CA THR A 130 -0.60 -4.62 -5.14
C THR A 130 0.63 -3.73 -5.02
N VAL A 131 1.80 -4.37 -4.96
CA VAL A 131 3.11 -3.72 -4.97
C VAL A 131 3.23 -2.70 -6.12
N ALA A 132 3.96 -1.62 -5.88
CA ALA A 132 4.26 -0.64 -6.93
C ALA A 132 5.07 -1.27 -8.07
N GLY A 133 4.83 -0.81 -9.29
CA GLY A 133 5.64 -1.18 -10.45
C GLY A 133 7.08 -0.65 -10.32
N SER A 134 8.02 -1.29 -11.01
CA SER A 134 9.38 -0.77 -11.13
C SER A 134 9.37 0.58 -11.85
N ASP A 135 9.90 1.59 -11.20
CA ASP A 135 10.21 2.89 -11.81
C ASP A 135 11.71 2.99 -11.99
N THR A 136 12.14 3.06 -13.24
CA THR A 136 13.55 3.14 -13.67
C THR A 136 13.90 4.51 -14.24
N THR A 137 12.93 5.44 -14.29
CA THR A 137 13.13 6.77 -14.89
C THR A 137 13.36 7.81 -13.80
N PRO A 138 14.60 8.27 -13.59
CA PRO A 138 14.85 9.27 -12.57
C PRO A 138 14.22 10.63 -12.92
N ASN A 139 14.01 11.44 -11.89
CA ASN A 139 13.74 12.86 -12.09
C ASN A 139 14.91 13.50 -12.86
N ALA A 140 14.63 14.58 -13.58
CA ALA A 140 15.67 15.36 -14.24
C ALA A 140 16.74 15.83 -13.23
N PHE A 141 17.99 15.71 -13.60
CA PHE A 141 19.14 16.20 -12.85
C PHE A 141 20.01 17.05 -13.76
N SER A 142 20.81 17.95 -13.21
CA SER A 142 21.67 18.81 -14.01
C SER A 142 23.00 19.09 -13.33
N PHE A 143 24.08 19.05 -14.12
CA PHE A 143 25.41 19.48 -13.74
C PHE A 143 25.59 20.97 -14.01
N THR A 144 26.38 21.61 -13.16
CA THR A 144 26.76 23.02 -13.35
C THR A 144 28.07 23.09 -14.11
N GLY A 145 28.04 23.66 -15.30
CA GLY A 145 29.25 23.83 -16.13
C GLY A 145 30.23 24.82 -15.50
N VAL A 146 31.50 24.65 -15.88
CA VAL A 146 32.63 25.54 -15.50
C VAL A 146 33.14 26.26 -16.71
N THR A 147 33.28 27.58 -16.65
CA THR A 147 33.86 28.44 -17.68
C THR A 147 35.10 29.13 -17.16
N GLY A 148 36.10 29.34 -18.04
CA GLY A 148 37.37 29.94 -17.66
C GLY A 148 38.23 29.04 -16.77
N ALA A 149 38.06 27.73 -16.90
CA ALA A 149 38.78 26.74 -16.14
C ALA A 149 40.28 26.77 -16.44
N ASP A 150 41.11 26.42 -15.44
CA ASP A 150 42.54 26.26 -15.66
C ASP A 150 42.83 25.02 -16.54
N THR A 151 43.91 25.09 -17.30
CA THR A 151 44.46 23.94 -18.03
C THR A 151 45.14 22.97 -17.07
N LEU A 152 45.28 21.69 -17.48
CA LEU A 152 45.91 20.63 -16.68
C LEU A 152 45.35 20.45 -15.27
N SER A 153 44.10 20.75 -15.08
CA SER A 153 43.38 20.76 -13.80
C SER A 153 42.21 19.79 -13.77
N ILE A 154 41.75 19.45 -12.59
CA ILE A 154 40.62 18.52 -12.40
C ILE A 154 39.41 19.28 -11.87
N TYR A 155 38.29 19.09 -12.53
CA TYR A 155 37.00 19.66 -12.14
C TYR A 155 35.99 18.56 -11.85
N THR A 156 35.12 18.77 -10.86
CA THR A 156 34.11 17.81 -10.46
C THR A 156 32.76 18.53 -10.20
N ASP A 157 31.70 17.84 -10.52
CA ASP A 157 30.37 18.23 -10.04
C ASP A 157 29.56 16.99 -9.62
N THR A 158 28.52 17.19 -8.79
CA THR A 158 27.79 16.12 -8.14
C THR A 158 26.30 16.36 -8.24
N VAL A 159 25.55 15.34 -8.66
CA VAL A 159 24.09 15.33 -8.67
C VAL A 159 23.54 14.19 -7.80
N THR A 160 22.33 14.36 -7.29
CA THR A 160 21.60 13.30 -6.59
C THR A 160 20.54 12.72 -7.50
N ILE A 161 20.49 11.40 -7.63
CA ILE A 161 19.51 10.70 -8.44
C ILE A 161 18.28 10.42 -7.57
N THR A 162 17.11 10.88 -8.02
CA THR A 162 15.83 10.70 -7.35
C THR A 162 14.74 10.26 -8.34
N GLY A 163 13.59 9.76 -7.82
CA GLY A 163 12.44 9.41 -8.65
C GLY A 163 12.41 7.96 -9.12
N ILE A 164 13.38 7.13 -8.76
CA ILE A 164 13.41 5.70 -9.10
C ILE A 164 13.13 4.85 -7.85
N ASN A 165 12.50 3.67 -8.03
CA ASN A 165 12.26 2.73 -6.94
C ASN A 165 12.99 1.40 -7.13
N THR A 166 13.79 1.28 -8.18
CA THR A 166 14.62 0.10 -8.47
C THR A 166 15.98 0.54 -9.01
N GLY A 167 17.00 -0.33 -8.88
CA GLY A 167 18.35 -0.04 -9.35
C GLY A 167 18.42 0.11 -10.86
N VAL A 168 19.09 1.16 -11.34
CA VAL A 168 19.24 1.52 -12.75
C VAL A 168 20.71 1.69 -13.10
N THR A 169 21.08 1.38 -14.34
CA THR A 169 22.44 1.57 -14.81
C THR A 169 22.71 3.03 -15.16
N ALA A 170 23.76 3.60 -14.55
CA ALA A 170 24.38 4.86 -14.97
C ALA A 170 25.52 4.58 -15.94
N THR A 171 25.58 5.34 -17.02
CA THR A 171 26.62 5.25 -18.04
C THR A 171 27.28 6.60 -18.27
N LEU A 172 28.57 6.60 -18.62
CA LEU A 172 29.31 7.77 -19.02
C LEU A 172 29.60 7.72 -20.53
N THR A 173 29.30 8.80 -21.23
CA THR A 173 29.73 9.06 -22.61
C THR A 173 30.61 10.30 -22.63
N THR A 174 31.85 10.16 -23.11
CA THR A 174 32.82 11.24 -23.19
C THR A 174 33.84 10.97 -24.28
N SER A 175 34.37 12.03 -24.86
CA SER A 175 35.58 12.00 -25.69
C SER A 175 36.82 12.45 -24.92
N ASP A 176 36.65 12.91 -23.68
CA ASP A 176 37.68 13.52 -22.85
C ASP A 176 38.16 12.59 -21.75
N ALA A 177 39.20 12.99 -21.02
CA ALA A 177 39.68 12.30 -19.83
C ALA A 177 38.72 12.51 -18.66
N ALA A 178 37.59 11.82 -18.74
CA ALA A 178 36.52 11.90 -17.72
C ALA A 178 36.28 10.55 -17.06
N SER A 179 35.72 10.61 -15.86
CA SER A 179 35.31 9.44 -15.11
C SER A 179 34.21 9.84 -14.09
N PHE A 180 33.47 8.88 -13.57
CA PHE A 180 32.48 9.14 -12.57
C PHE A 180 32.50 8.11 -11.43
N LYS A 181 31.96 8.48 -10.30
CA LYS A 181 31.76 7.60 -9.17
C LYS A 181 30.31 7.72 -8.66
N VAL A 182 29.86 6.69 -7.99
CA VAL A 182 28.60 6.67 -7.22
C VAL A 182 28.97 6.69 -5.76
N ASN A 183 28.37 7.62 -5.02
CA ASN A 183 28.61 7.83 -3.59
C ASN A 183 30.13 7.97 -3.31
N ASN A 184 30.60 7.24 -2.30
CA ASN A 184 32.01 7.20 -1.90
C ASN A 184 32.85 6.17 -2.69
N GLY A 185 32.32 5.63 -3.81
CA GLY A 185 33.04 4.67 -4.63
C GLY A 185 34.23 5.26 -5.38
N SER A 186 34.92 4.42 -6.13
CA SER A 186 36.07 4.83 -6.96
C SER A 186 35.62 5.39 -8.32
N PHE A 187 36.34 6.39 -8.82
CA PHE A 187 36.16 6.91 -10.16
C PHE A 187 36.52 5.85 -11.22
N SER A 188 35.67 5.68 -12.23
CA SER A 188 35.91 4.83 -13.38
C SER A 188 35.05 5.28 -14.57
N THR A 189 35.32 4.73 -15.76
CA THR A 189 34.49 4.92 -16.96
C THR A 189 33.44 3.80 -17.11
N ALA A 190 33.57 2.71 -16.33
CA ALA A 190 32.64 1.60 -16.39
C ALA A 190 31.26 2.00 -15.85
N SER A 191 30.23 1.44 -16.45
CA SER A 191 28.84 1.60 -15.96
C SER A 191 28.70 1.15 -14.50
N LYS A 192 27.77 1.80 -13.77
CA LYS A 192 27.49 1.54 -12.36
C LYS A 192 25.99 1.47 -12.14
N THR A 193 25.57 0.65 -11.20
CA THR A 193 24.16 0.69 -10.73
C THR A 193 24.00 1.83 -9.74
N VAL A 194 22.90 2.56 -9.88
CA VAL A 194 22.43 3.60 -8.95
C VAL A 194 21.03 3.28 -8.46
N VAL A 195 20.75 3.66 -7.23
CA VAL A 195 19.43 3.58 -6.60
C VAL A 195 18.97 4.97 -6.17
N ASN A 196 17.73 5.07 -5.74
CA ASN A 196 17.17 6.35 -5.29
C ASN A 196 18.00 6.96 -4.15
N ASN A 197 18.27 8.26 -4.24
CA ASN A 197 19.12 9.05 -3.34
C ASN A 197 20.64 8.80 -3.47
N ASP A 198 21.10 7.98 -4.42
CA ASP A 198 22.52 7.90 -4.72
C ASP A 198 23.02 9.22 -5.33
N THR A 199 24.29 9.55 -5.05
CA THR A 199 24.98 10.68 -5.67
C THR A 199 25.91 10.20 -6.77
N ILE A 200 25.91 10.91 -7.89
CA ILE A 200 26.88 10.73 -8.98
C ILE A 200 27.80 11.95 -8.99
N THR A 201 29.09 11.71 -8.80
CA THR A 201 30.13 12.73 -9.00
C THR A 201 30.86 12.46 -10.31
N VAL A 202 30.79 13.42 -11.22
CA VAL A 202 31.57 13.40 -12.47
C VAL A 202 32.88 14.15 -12.26
N ARG A 203 33.93 13.68 -12.93
CA ARG A 203 35.25 14.31 -12.94
C ARG A 203 35.76 14.43 -14.36
N ILE A 204 36.23 15.62 -14.73
CA ILE A 204 36.93 15.91 -16.00
C ILE A 204 38.31 16.42 -15.67
N ALA A 205 39.33 15.90 -16.37
CA ALA A 205 40.68 16.46 -16.41
C ALA A 205 40.85 17.27 -17.68
N THR A 206 41.18 18.57 -17.55
CA THR A 206 41.42 19.48 -18.67
C THR A 206 42.80 19.20 -19.32
N THR A 207 42.94 19.44 -20.62
CA THR A 207 44.21 19.37 -21.37
C THR A 207 45.03 20.64 -21.15
N SER A 208 46.17 20.70 -21.81
CA SER A 208 47.04 21.92 -21.89
C SER A 208 46.46 23.02 -22.77
N ASP A 209 45.40 22.73 -23.51
CA ASP A 209 44.86 23.63 -24.54
C ASP A 209 43.92 24.67 -23.90
N SER A 210 44.16 25.94 -24.21
CA SER A 210 43.26 27.03 -23.83
C SER A 210 42.02 27.07 -24.72
N PHE A 211 40.94 27.65 -24.21
CA PHE A 211 39.65 27.83 -24.92
C PHE A 211 39.07 26.51 -25.48
N THR A 212 39.32 25.43 -24.79
CA THR A 212 38.85 24.08 -25.17
C THR A 212 37.68 23.68 -24.32
N LEU A 213 36.63 23.14 -24.94
CA LEU A 213 35.47 22.59 -24.27
C LEU A 213 35.65 21.09 -24.03
N HIS A 214 35.61 20.69 -22.76
CA HIS A 214 35.59 19.30 -22.30
C HIS A 214 34.21 18.91 -21.86
N GLN A 215 33.73 17.70 -22.19
CA GLN A 215 32.36 17.27 -21.93
C GLN A 215 32.30 15.82 -21.44
N ALA A 216 31.41 15.59 -20.48
CA ALA A 216 31.10 14.28 -19.96
C ALA A 216 29.59 14.16 -19.73
N THR A 217 28.94 13.28 -20.48
CA THR A 217 27.49 13.03 -20.37
C THR A 217 27.24 11.83 -19.51
N ILE A 218 26.46 11.99 -18.47
CA ILE A 218 25.91 10.90 -17.66
C ILE A 218 24.48 10.62 -18.10
N SER A 219 24.18 9.34 -18.33
CA SER A 219 22.82 8.86 -18.63
C SER A 219 22.39 7.83 -17.59
N VAL A 220 21.20 7.99 -17.03
CA VAL A 220 20.58 7.11 -16.02
C VAL A 220 19.13 6.90 -16.42
N GLY A 221 18.71 5.66 -16.70
CA GLY A 221 17.31 5.34 -16.99
C GLY A 221 16.69 6.12 -18.15
N GLY A 222 17.47 6.56 -19.13
CA GLY A 222 17.04 7.37 -20.29
C GLY A 222 17.04 8.88 -20.03
N VAL A 223 17.29 9.35 -18.83
CA VAL A 223 17.52 10.76 -18.50
C VAL A 223 19.03 11.02 -18.52
N SER A 224 19.47 12.11 -19.14
CA SER A 224 20.90 12.44 -19.26
C SER A 224 21.15 13.93 -19.08
N ASP A 225 22.35 14.23 -18.57
CA ASP A 225 22.87 15.59 -18.57
C ASP A 225 24.40 15.59 -18.75
N THR A 226 24.95 16.72 -19.19
CA THR A 226 26.35 16.86 -19.58
C THR A 226 27.06 17.86 -18.66
N PHE A 227 28.09 17.39 -17.98
CA PHE A 227 29.04 18.26 -17.30
C PHE A 227 30.01 18.85 -18.34
N GLN A 228 30.09 20.16 -18.37
CA GLN A 228 30.92 20.92 -19.33
C GLN A 228 31.96 21.73 -18.58
N VAL A 229 33.21 21.66 -19.06
CA VAL A 229 34.34 22.46 -18.55
C VAL A 229 35.02 23.14 -19.70
N SER A 230 34.97 24.46 -19.76
CA SER A 230 35.63 25.28 -20.79
C SER A 230 36.89 25.95 -20.22
N THR A 231 38.05 25.63 -20.74
CA THR A 231 39.31 26.27 -20.31
C THR A 231 39.36 27.74 -20.77
N GLY A 232 39.90 28.57 -19.90
CA GLY A 232 40.17 29.98 -20.17
C GLY A 232 41.47 30.20 -20.95
N SER A 233 41.92 31.46 -20.96
CA SER A 233 43.29 31.80 -21.44
C SER A 233 44.31 31.11 -20.50
N SER A 234 45.33 30.46 -21.03
CA SER A 234 46.50 30.08 -20.23
C SER A 234 47.03 31.37 -19.60
N GLY A 235 46.99 31.47 -18.25
CA GLY A 235 47.59 32.62 -17.58
C GLY A 235 49.05 32.73 -17.98
N GLY A 236 49.35 33.63 -18.92
CA GLY A 236 50.72 34.01 -19.18
C GLY A 236 51.23 34.65 -17.88
N PHE A 237 52.32 34.13 -17.34
CA PHE A 237 53.16 34.90 -16.47
C PHE A 237 53.55 36.15 -17.27
N GLU A 238 52.96 37.31 -16.96
CA GLU A 238 53.60 38.55 -17.35
C GLU A 238 54.92 38.64 -16.56
N PRO A 239 56.05 38.93 -17.24
CA PRO A 239 57.36 39.01 -16.63
C PRO A 239 57.49 40.24 -15.70
#